data_d347bd149ef28d4f4ad823fc0fb95e0b
#
_entry.id   d347bd149ef28d4f4ad823fc0fb95e0b
#
_cell.length_a   1.000
_cell.length_b   1.000
_cell.length_c   1.000
_cell.angle_alpha   90.00
_cell.angle_beta   90.00
_cell.angle_gamma   90.00
#
_symmetry.space_group_name_H-M   'P 1'
#
loop_
_entity.id
_entity.type
_entity.pdbx_description
1 polymer ?
#
loop_
_entity_poly.entity_id
_entity_poly.type
_entity_poly.pdbx_seq_one_letter_code
_entity_poly.pdbx_strand_id
1 'polypeptide(L)'
;GKKVLKERDAREHLNCVFIGHVDAGKSTFCGQILYQTGQVDVRTIEKYEKEAKEKNRESWFLAFIMDTNEEERAKGKTVEVGRAHFATSEKRYTIMDAPGHKSYVPNMIAGASQADIACLVVSARKNEFEAGFEKGGQTKEHAMLAKTLGVKFLVVVVNKMDDPTVNWGQARYDEITSKLKPFLKSCGFLVKKEVKFLPISALTGANLVAAVADSTCPWWGPMYKAGTHNTDQGALLPL
;
A
#
# COMPACT_ATOMS: atom_id res chain seq x y z
N GLY A 1 3.17 21.94 39.86
CA GLY A 1 3.37 20.93 38.84
C GLY A 1 3.96 21.55 37.59
N LYS A 2 5.26 21.31 37.33
CA LYS A 2 5.89 21.73 36.06
C LYS A 2 5.25 20.90 34.93
N LYS A 3 4.51 21.53 34.01
CA LYS A 3 4.14 20.93 32.72
C LYS A 3 5.46 20.68 31.97
N VAL A 4 5.85 19.43 31.87
CA VAL A 4 6.89 19.00 30.94
C VAL A 4 6.28 19.20 29.55
N LEU A 5 6.68 20.28 28.87
CA LEU A 5 6.40 20.46 27.45
C LEU A 5 7.13 19.30 26.75
N LYS A 6 6.38 18.33 26.25
CA LYS A 6 6.95 17.32 25.32
C LYS A 6 7.62 18.12 24.20
N GLU A 7 8.92 17.96 24.04
CA GLU A 7 9.61 18.47 22.85
C GLU A 7 8.81 18.05 21.62
N ARG A 8 8.45 19.02 20.79
CA ARG A 8 7.77 18.73 19.52
C ARG A 8 8.74 17.96 18.65
N ASP A 9 8.35 16.76 18.28
CA ASP A 9 9.07 15.96 17.32
C ASP A 9 9.22 16.77 16.01
N ALA A 10 10.45 17.15 15.68
CA ALA A 10 10.77 18.04 14.57
C ALA A 10 10.73 17.34 13.21
N ARG A 11 10.58 16.01 13.19
CA ARG A 11 10.49 15.25 11.92
C ARG A 11 9.28 15.67 11.10
N GLU A 12 9.47 15.76 9.80
CA GLU A 12 8.38 16.00 8.85
C GLU A 12 7.27 14.96 9.01
N HIS A 13 6.04 15.42 8.91
CA HIS A 13 4.86 14.55 8.99
C HIS A 13 4.18 14.45 7.63
N LEU A 14 3.96 13.25 7.14
CA LEU A 14 3.33 12.94 5.88
C LEU A 14 2.07 12.10 6.07
N ASN A 15 1.03 12.43 5.34
CA ASN A 15 -0.21 11.67 5.29
C ASN A 15 -0.21 10.79 4.04
N CYS A 16 -0.31 9.48 4.23
CA CYS A 16 -0.31 8.49 3.16
C CYS A 16 -1.67 7.82 3.08
N VAL A 17 -2.35 7.93 1.94
CA VAL A 17 -3.60 7.21 1.69
C VAL A 17 -3.35 5.96 0.84
N PHE A 18 -3.93 4.84 1.24
CA PHE A 18 -3.86 3.57 0.52
C PHE A 18 -5.14 3.37 -0.26
N ILE A 19 -5.03 3.35 -1.58
CA ILE A 19 -6.14 3.28 -2.53
C ILE A 19 -5.95 2.13 -3.50
N GLY A 20 -7.00 1.72 -4.18
CA GLY A 20 -6.98 0.63 -5.16
C GLY A 20 -8.20 -0.26 -5.03
N HIS A 21 -8.29 -1.24 -5.91
CA HIS A 21 -9.44 -2.15 -5.99
C HIS A 21 -9.61 -3.00 -4.72
N VAL A 22 -10.82 -3.53 -4.53
CA VAL A 22 -11.10 -4.56 -3.51
C VAL A 22 -10.13 -5.73 -3.70
N ASP A 23 -9.72 -6.36 -2.62
CA ASP A 23 -8.82 -7.52 -2.58
C ASP A 23 -7.40 -7.28 -3.16
N ALA A 24 -7.03 -6.04 -3.51
CA ALA A 24 -5.66 -5.72 -3.90
C ALA A 24 -4.64 -5.86 -2.76
N GLY A 25 -5.11 -5.94 -1.50
CA GLY A 25 -4.29 -6.13 -0.30
C GLY A 25 -3.87 -4.84 0.40
N LYS A 26 -4.68 -3.76 0.33
CA LYS A 26 -4.42 -2.48 0.99
C LYS A 26 -4.28 -2.61 2.50
N SER A 27 -5.30 -3.13 3.18
CA SER A 27 -5.30 -3.31 4.64
C SER A 27 -4.20 -4.28 5.10
N THR A 28 -3.93 -5.33 4.33
CA THR A 28 -2.80 -6.25 4.57
C THR A 28 -1.47 -5.50 4.50
N PHE A 29 -1.30 -4.63 3.52
CA PHE A 29 -0.08 -3.82 3.35
C PHE A 29 0.09 -2.82 4.50
N CYS A 30 -0.97 -2.11 4.88
CA CYS A 30 -0.97 -1.22 6.04
C CYS A 30 -0.59 -1.97 7.33
N GLY A 31 -1.22 -3.11 7.57
CA GLY A 31 -0.94 -3.95 8.74
C GLY A 31 0.51 -4.46 8.76
N GLN A 32 1.04 -4.85 7.60
CA GLN A 32 2.43 -5.29 7.48
C GLN A 32 3.44 -4.18 7.78
N ILE A 33 3.18 -2.95 7.31
CA ILE A 33 4.01 -1.78 7.66
C ILE A 33 4.01 -1.58 9.17
N LEU A 34 2.84 -1.57 9.81
CA LEU A 34 2.73 -1.37 11.26
C LEU A 34 3.44 -2.46 12.05
N TYR A 35 3.34 -3.72 11.59
CA TYR A 35 4.04 -4.83 12.19
C TYR A 35 5.56 -4.69 12.07
N GLN A 36 6.08 -4.47 10.86
CA GLN A 36 7.53 -4.36 10.62
C GLN A 36 8.16 -3.11 11.24
N THR A 37 7.38 -2.06 11.46
CA THR A 37 7.85 -0.85 12.15
C THR A 37 7.67 -0.91 13.67
N GLY A 38 7.26 -2.07 14.21
CA GLY A 38 7.13 -2.30 15.64
C GLY A 38 5.97 -1.56 16.31
N GLN A 39 4.95 -1.13 15.54
CA GLN A 39 3.76 -0.48 16.09
C GLN A 39 2.73 -1.49 16.63
N VAL A 40 2.88 -2.75 16.28
CA VAL A 40 2.01 -3.85 16.72
C VAL A 40 2.88 -4.93 17.36
N ASP A 41 2.52 -5.33 18.57
CA ASP A 41 3.25 -6.36 19.29
C ASP A 41 2.96 -7.77 18.76
N VAL A 42 3.89 -8.69 18.99
CA VAL A 42 3.80 -10.08 18.51
C VAL A 42 2.56 -10.80 19.06
N ARG A 43 2.16 -10.53 20.31
CA ARG A 43 0.99 -11.17 20.93
C ARG A 43 -0.30 -10.78 20.23
N THR A 44 -0.40 -9.53 19.78
CA THR A 44 -1.55 -9.06 18.98
C THR A 44 -1.59 -9.77 17.64
N ILE A 45 -0.45 -9.99 16.99
CA ILE A 45 -0.37 -10.75 15.74
C ILE A 45 -0.81 -12.19 15.96
N GLU A 46 -0.27 -12.88 16.95
CA GLU A 46 -0.65 -14.25 17.29
C GLU A 46 -2.16 -14.39 17.56
N LYS A 47 -2.77 -13.42 18.24
CA LYS A 47 -4.21 -13.36 18.46
C LYS A 47 -4.98 -13.26 17.14
N TYR A 48 -4.56 -12.37 16.24
CA TYR A 48 -5.22 -12.20 14.94
C TYR A 48 -5.00 -13.38 14.01
N GLU A 49 -3.84 -14.02 14.04
CA GLU A 49 -3.60 -15.28 13.31
C GLU A 49 -4.56 -16.38 13.76
N LYS A 50 -4.77 -16.53 15.07
CA LYS A 50 -5.73 -17.49 15.60
C LYS A 50 -7.16 -17.17 15.17
N GLU A 51 -7.58 -15.90 15.29
CA GLU A 51 -8.90 -15.45 14.85
C GLU A 51 -9.10 -15.67 13.33
N ALA A 52 -8.10 -15.40 12.53
CA ALA A 52 -8.13 -15.60 11.08
C ALA A 52 -8.24 -17.09 10.70
N LYS A 53 -7.54 -17.97 11.41
CA LYS A 53 -7.65 -19.43 11.23
C LYS A 53 -9.05 -19.94 11.60
N GLU A 54 -9.62 -19.48 12.71
CA GLU A 54 -10.98 -19.83 13.13
C GLU A 54 -12.04 -19.45 12.08
N LYS A 55 -11.77 -18.37 11.33
CA LYS A 55 -12.64 -17.88 10.24
C LYS A 55 -12.31 -18.46 8.86
N ASN A 56 -11.37 -19.42 8.76
CA ASN A 56 -10.83 -19.94 7.47
C ASN A 56 -10.32 -18.84 6.54
N ARG A 57 -9.64 -17.83 7.08
CA ARG A 57 -9.11 -16.67 6.37
C ARG A 57 -7.68 -16.35 6.79
N GLU A 58 -6.82 -17.35 6.77
CA GLU A 58 -5.46 -17.30 7.33
C GLU A 58 -4.63 -16.10 6.84
N SER A 59 -4.78 -15.68 5.57
CA SER A 59 -4.03 -14.55 5.01
C SER A 59 -4.53 -13.17 5.46
N TRP A 60 -5.60 -13.09 6.27
CA TRP A 60 -6.25 -11.82 6.63
C TRP A 60 -5.82 -11.25 7.98
N PHE A 61 -5.01 -11.96 8.74
CA PHE A 61 -4.61 -11.54 10.10
C PHE A 61 -3.96 -10.15 10.13
N LEU A 62 -3.17 -9.78 9.11
CA LEU A 62 -2.59 -8.45 9.00
C LEU A 62 -3.63 -7.35 8.71
N ALA A 63 -4.66 -7.67 7.92
CA ALA A 63 -5.73 -6.72 7.67
C ALA A 63 -6.52 -6.40 8.95
N PHE A 64 -6.64 -7.36 9.88
CA PHE A 64 -7.33 -7.15 11.16
C PHE A 64 -6.67 -6.09 12.05
N ILE A 65 -5.41 -5.73 11.79
CA ILE A 65 -4.73 -4.61 12.47
C ILE A 65 -5.41 -3.28 12.14
N MET A 66 -5.85 -3.12 10.89
CA MET A 66 -6.54 -1.91 10.41
C MET A 66 -8.05 -1.96 10.62
N ASP A 67 -8.64 -3.15 10.44
CA ASP A 67 -10.07 -3.39 10.59
C ASP A 67 -10.45 -3.55 12.08
N THR A 68 -10.64 -2.43 12.77
CA THR A 68 -10.95 -2.41 14.20
C THR A 68 -12.39 -2.83 14.51
N ASN A 69 -13.30 -2.73 13.55
CA ASN A 69 -14.70 -3.09 13.67
C ASN A 69 -14.93 -4.60 13.41
N GLU A 70 -15.63 -5.27 14.31
CA GLU A 70 -15.96 -6.70 14.14
C GLU A 70 -16.78 -6.99 12.88
N GLU A 71 -17.64 -6.07 12.46
CA GLU A 71 -18.40 -6.22 11.22
C GLU A 71 -17.53 -6.16 9.97
N GLU A 72 -16.51 -5.30 9.94
CA GLU A 72 -15.54 -5.24 8.85
C GLU A 72 -14.76 -6.55 8.78
N ARG A 73 -14.27 -7.04 9.93
CA ARG A 73 -13.57 -8.33 10.03
C ARG A 73 -14.44 -9.51 9.63
N ALA A 74 -15.75 -9.47 9.93
CA ALA A 74 -16.68 -10.51 9.53
C ALA A 74 -16.95 -10.49 8.02
N LYS A 75 -17.13 -9.32 7.44
CA LYS A 75 -17.40 -9.12 6.00
C LYS A 75 -16.14 -9.18 5.14
N GLY A 76 -14.97 -8.85 5.73
CA GLY A 76 -13.68 -8.74 5.04
C GLY A 76 -13.63 -7.59 4.04
N LYS A 77 -14.30 -6.50 4.33
CA LYS A 77 -14.32 -5.29 3.51
C LYS A 77 -14.22 -4.09 4.42
N THR A 78 -13.23 -3.25 4.18
CA THR A 78 -13.10 -1.95 4.82
C THR A 78 -14.23 -1.03 4.38
N VAL A 79 -14.93 -0.45 5.32
CA VAL A 79 -16.08 0.46 5.11
C VAL A 79 -15.67 1.90 5.43
N GLU A 80 -14.99 2.09 6.55
CA GLU A 80 -14.49 3.37 7.01
C GLU A 80 -13.00 3.52 6.70
N VAL A 81 -12.49 4.77 6.76
CA VAL A 81 -11.05 5.02 6.59
C VAL A 81 -10.33 4.65 7.88
N GLY A 82 -9.64 3.52 7.86
CA GLY A 82 -8.74 3.12 8.95
C GLY A 82 -7.57 4.11 9.07
N ARG A 83 -7.22 4.51 10.30
CA ARG A 83 -6.10 5.40 10.56
C ARG A 83 -5.11 4.78 11.53
N ALA A 84 -3.83 4.86 11.17
CA ALA A 84 -2.73 4.42 12.02
C ALA A 84 -1.53 5.34 11.85
N HIS A 85 -0.57 5.25 12.77
CA HIS A 85 0.61 6.10 12.77
C HIS A 85 1.85 5.24 12.91
N PHE A 86 2.91 5.60 12.20
CA PHE A 86 4.24 5.07 12.42
C PHE A 86 5.30 6.13 12.17
N ALA A 87 6.52 5.86 12.57
CA ALA A 87 7.64 6.75 12.38
C ALA A 87 8.89 5.96 11.98
N THR A 88 9.69 6.58 11.11
CA THR A 88 11.06 6.17 10.81
C THR A 88 12.04 7.08 11.51
N SER A 89 13.34 6.88 11.32
CA SER A 89 14.37 7.83 11.78
C SER A 89 14.18 9.23 11.21
N GLU A 90 13.66 9.33 9.99
CA GLU A 90 13.62 10.58 9.23
C GLU A 90 12.27 11.30 9.31
N LYS A 91 11.16 10.54 9.33
CA LYS A 91 9.82 11.09 9.14
C LYS A 91 8.77 10.40 10.01
N ARG A 92 7.63 11.07 10.16
CA ARG A 92 6.42 10.52 10.78
C ARG A 92 5.34 10.39 9.74
N TYR A 93 4.55 9.34 9.85
CA TYR A 93 3.50 9.01 8.87
C TYR A 93 2.17 8.76 9.54
N THR A 94 1.11 9.26 8.91
CA THR A 94 -0.25 8.79 9.14
C THR A 94 -0.67 7.94 7.95
N ILE A 95 -0.98 6.68 8.21
CA ILE A 95 -1.61 5.78 7.25
C ILE A 95 -3.12 6.03 7.27
N MET A 96 -3.72 6.10 6.09
CA MET A 96 -5.16 6.12 5.88
C MET A 96 -5.51 4.98 4.92
N ASP A 97 -6.09 3.90 5.45
CA ASP A 97 -6.57 2.78 4.65
C ASP A 97 -7.96 3.09 4.11
N ALA A 98 -8.04 3.36 2.83
CA ALA A 98 -9.28 3.73 2.19
C ALA A 98 -10.04 2.50 1.66
N PRO A 99 -11.38 2.46 1.79
CA PRO A 99 -12.18 1.37 1.25
C PRO A 99 -12.03 1.25 -0.25
N GLY A 100 -11.92 0.01 -0.74
CA GLY A 100 -11.73 -0.30 -2.17
C GLY A 100 -13.01 -0.47 -2.96
N HIS A 101 -14.17 -0.54 -2.31
CA HIS A 101 -15.45 -0.82 -2.95
C HIS A 101 -16.13 0.47 -3.43
N LYS A 102 -16.71 0.45 -4.63
CA LYS A 102 -17.36 1.61 -5.24
C LYS A 102 -18.45 2.28 -4.40
N SER A 103 -19.12 1.52 -3.54
CA SER A 103 -20.15 2.06 -2.63
C SER A 103 -19.59 2.99 -1.55
N TYR A 104 -18.28 2.99 -1.33
CA TYR A 104 -17.60 3.76 -0.28
C TYR A 104 -16.67 4.84 -0.83
N VAL A 105 -16.84 5.23 -2.10
CA VAL A 105 -16.06 6.31 -2.73
C VAL A 105 -16.07 7.62 -1.93
N PRO A 106 -17.19 8.08 -1.30
CA PRO A 106 -17.14 9.25 -0.43
C PRO A 106 -16.14 9.15 0.71
N ASN A 107 -16.02 7.98 1.35
CA ASN A 107 -15.06 7.75 2.42
C ASN A 107 -13.62 7.75 1.88
N MET A 108 -13.40 7.16 0.70
CA MET A 108 -12.12 7.23 -0.01
C MET A 108 -11.72 8.68 -0.31
N ILE A 109 -12.64 9.51 -0.79
CA ILE A 109 -12.40 10.93 -1.07
C ILE A 109 -11.99 11.66 0.21
N ALA A 110 -12.68 11.41 1.33
CA ALA A 110 -12.36 12.04 2.61
C ALA A 110 -10.93 11.66 3.09
N GLY A 111 -10.46 10.44 2.86
CA GLY A 111 -9.10 10.03 3.13
C GLY A 111 -8.09 10.69 2.18
N ALA A 112 -8.34 10.62 0.89
CA ALA A 112 -7.43 11.13 -0.14
C ALA A 112 -7.25 12.66 -0.11
N SER A 113 -8.28 13.41 0.29
CA SER A 113 -8.22 14.89 0.39
C SER A 113 -7.23 15.39 1.45
N GLN A 114 -6.83 14.55 2.38
CA GLN A 114 -5.88 14.87 3.45
C GLN A 114 -4.47 14.31 3.18
N ALA A 115 -4.26 13.63 2.04
CA ALA A 115 -3.04 12.91 1.77
C ALA A 115 -2.02 13.74 1.00
N ASP A 116 -0.76 13.64 1.43
CA ASP A 116 0.40 14.14 0.69
C ASP A 116 0.84 13.13 -0.37
N ILE A 117 0.74 11.84 -0.05
CA ILE A 117 1.15 10.72 -0.87
C ILE A 117 -0.01 9.73 -0.98
N ALA A 118 -0.22 9.19 -2.17
CA ALA A 118 -1.11 8.05 -2.35
C ALA A 118 -0.32 6.78 -2.71
N CYS A 119 -0.67 5.67 -2.07
CA CYS A 119 -0.21 4.34 -2.42
C CYS A 119 -1.31 3.62 -3.20
N LEU A 120 -1.16 3.54 -4.52
CA LEU A 120 -2.08 2.81 -5.39
C LEU A 120 -1.69 1.32 -5.41
N VAL A 121 -2.42 0.52 -4.66
CA VAL A 121 -2.16 -0.92 -4.55
C VAL A 121 -2.90 -1.66 -5.66
N VAL A 122 -2.15 -2.43 -6.45
CA VAL A 122 -2.67 -3.29 -7.51
C VAL A 122 -2.18 -4.72 -7.30
N SER A 123 -3.01 -5.69 -7.61
CA SER A 123 -2.61 -7.10 -7.51
C SER A 123 -1.78 -7.53 -8.73
N ALA A 124 -0.72 -8.31 -8.52
CA ALA A 124 0.02 -8.95 -9.60
C ALA A 124 -0.68 -10.20 -10.15
N ARG A 125 -1.61 -10.80 -9.39
CA ARG A 125 -2.34 -11.99 -9.84
C ARG A 125 -3.07 -11.75 -11.16
N LYS A 126 -3.04 -12.74 -12.02
CA LYS A 126 -3.85 -12.74 -13.25
C LYS A 126 -5.34 -12.70 -12.89
N ASN A 127 -6.12 -12.00 -13.70
CA ASN A 127 -7.55 -11.71 -13.52
C ASN A 127 -7.85 -10.73 -12.38
N GLU A 128 -7.08 -10.67 -11.29
CA GLU A 128 -7.30 -9.67 -10.23
C GLU A 128 -6.86 -8.26 -10.68
N PHE A 129 -5.70 -8.15 -11.35
CA PHE A 129 -5.26 -6.86 -11.92
C PHE A 129 -6.24 -6.37 -12.98
N GLU A 130 -6.63 -7.25 -13.88
CA GLU A 130 -7.56 -6.95 -14.98
C GLU A 130 -8.94 -6.52 -14.43
N ALA A 131 -9.47 -7.23 -13.44
CA ALA A 131 -10.73 -6.87 -12.79
C ALA A 131 -10.66 -5.49 -12.11
N GLY A 132 -9.54 -5.15 -11.50
CA GLY A 132 -9.32 -3.85 -10.85
C GLY A 132 -9.06 -2.71 -11.83
N PHE A 133 -8.38 -2.98 -12.94
CA PHE A 133 -7.92 -1.94 -13.89
C PHE A 133 -8.83 -1.77 -15.12
N GLU A 134 -9.55 -2.81 -15.53
CA GLU A 134 -10.44 -2.75 -16.70
C GLU A 134 -11.82 -2.16 -16.38
N LYS A 135 -12.79 -2.32 -17.30
CA LYS A 135 -14.12 -1.73 -17.20
C LYS A 135 -14.84 -2.13 -15.90
N GLY A 136 -15.17 -1.14 -15.07
CA GLY A 136 -15.87 -1.34 -13.79
C GLY A 136 -14.96 -1.55 -12.57
N GLY A 137 -13.63 -1.61 -12.76
CA GLY A 137 -12.67 -1.69 -11.66
C GLY A 137 -12.34 -0.31 -11.07
N GLN A 138 -12.09 -0.26 -9.76
CA GLN A 138 -11.87 0.99 -9.03
C GLN A 138 -10.45 1.55 -9.15
N THR A 139 -9.49 0.80 -9.67
CA THR A 139 -8.08 1.24 -9.76
C THR A 139 -7.94 2.55 -10.54
N LYS A 140 -8.62 2.66 -11.68
CA LYS A 140 -8.60 3.87 -12.51
C LYS A 140 -9.30 5.04 -11.85
N GLU A 141 -10.45 4.80 -11.27
CA GLU A 141 -11.25 5.80 -10.59
C GLU A 141 -10.49 6.39 -9.39
N HIS A 142 -9.91 5.53 -8.56
CA HIS A 142 -9.13 5.96 -7.41
C HIS A 142 -7.88 6.77 -7.78
N ALA A 143 -7.15 6.38 -8.82
CA ALA A 143 -5.97 7.12 -9.28
C ALA A 143 -6.36 8.52 -9.81
N MET A 144 -7.45 8.62 -10.56
CA MET A 144 -7.97 9.88 -11.08
C MET A 144 -8.45 10.79 -9.95
N LEU A 145 -9.20 10.26 -8.98
CA LEU A 145 -9.65 11.00 -7.81
C LEU A 145 -8.46 11.49 -6.96
N ALA A 146 -7.46 10.66 -6.70
CA ALA A 146 -6.26 11.08 -5.97
C ALA A 146 -5.58 12.29 -6.63
N LYS A 147 -5.41 12.28 -7.97
CA LYS A 147 -4.85 13.42 -8.69
C LYS A 147 -5.72 14.67 -8.59
N THR A 148 -7.03 14.52 -8.76
CA THR A 148 -8.01 15.62 -8.68
C THR A 148 -8.04 16.25 -7.29
N LEU A 149 -7.84 15.45 -6.22
CA LEU A 149 -7.79 15.90 -4.84
C LEU A 149 -6.44 16.52 -4.43
N GLY A 150 -5.49 16.60 -5.35
CA GLY A 150 -4.24 17.31 -5.16
C GLY A 150 -3.09 16.47 -4.61
N VAL A 151 -3.21 15.15 -4.59
CA VAL A 151 -2.09 14.26 -4.21
C VAL A 151 -0.90 14.52 -5.15
N LYS A 152 0.24 14.82 -4.56
CA LYS A 152 1.47 15.21 -5.30
C LYS A 152 2.25 14.00 -5.79
N PHE A 153 2.38 12.97 -4.94
CA PHE A 153 3.18 11.80 -5.21
C PHE A 153 2.34 10.53 -5.16
N LEU A 154 2.58 9.65 -6.14
CA LEU A 154 1.90 8.37 -6.25
C LEU A 154 2.93 7.23 -6.19
N VAL A 155 2.77 6.34 -5.23
CA VAL A 155 3.50 5.08 -5.20
C VAL A 155 2.57 3.98 -5.71
N VAL A 156 2.89 3.42 -6.87
CA VAL A 156 2.17 2.28 -7.43
C VAL A 156 2.79 1.01 -6.87
N VAL A 157 2.04 0.33 -6.05
CA VAL A 157 2.46 -0.88 -5.36
C VAL A 157 1.90 -2.09 -6.08
N VAL A 158 2.78 -2.85 -6.74
CA VAL A 158 2.44 -4.12 -7.41
C VAL A 158 2.58 -5.22 -6.35
N ASN A 159 1.46 -5.55 -5.74
CA ASN A 159 1.37 -6.49 -4.61
C ASN A 159 1.12 -7.93 -5.04
N LYS A 160 1.32 -8.87 -4.12
CA LYS A 160 1.17 -10.33 -4.31
C LYS A 160 2.17 -10.89 -5.33
N MET A 161 3.38 -10.31 -5.36
CA MET A 161 4.46 -10.81 -6.22
C MET A 161 4.93 -12.22 -5.84
N ASP A 162 4.71 -12.61 -4.59
CA ASP A 162 4.98 -13.94 -4.01
C ASP A 162 3.99 -15.02 -4.44
N ASP A 163 2.85 -14.62 -5.02
CA ASP A 163 1.85 -15.60 -5.47
C ASP A 163 2.45 -16.64 -6.42
N PRO A 164 2.17 -17.95 -6.24
CA PRO A 164 2.73 -19.01 -7.09
C PRO A 164 2.49 -18.82 -8.59
N THR A 165 1.43 -18.10 -8.98
CA THR A 165 1.12 -17.80 -10.39
C THR A 165 1.93 -16.64 -10.95
N VAL A 166 2.58 -15.86 -10.09
CA VAL A 166 3.40 -14.68 -10.43
C VAL A 166 4.87 -14.96 -10.19
N ASN A 167 5.19 -15.52 -9.01
CA ASN A 167 6.52 -15.95 -8.58
C ASN A 167 7.62 -14.90 -8.88
N TRP A 168 7.40 -13.65 -8.46
CA TRP A 168 8.30 -12.50 -8.70
C TRP A 168 8.71 -12.33 -10.16
N GLY A 169 7.85 -12.73 -11.12
CA GLY A 169 8.12 -12.69 -12.55
C GLY A 169 8.18 -11.26 -13.09
N GLN A 170 9.35 -10.89 -13.68
CA GLN A 170 9.58 -9.58 -14.30
C GLN A 170 8.57 -9.27 -15.39
N ALA A 171 8.29 -10.26 -16.26
CA ALA A 171 7.35 -10.08 -17.37
C ALA A 171 5.95 -9.61 -16.90
N ARG A 172 5.46 -10.16 -15.77
CA ARG A 172 4.18 -9.73 -15.20
C ARG A 172 4.23 -8.34 -14.63
N TYR A 173 5.31 -7.99 -13.94
CA TYR A 173 5.53 -6.63 -13.44
C TYR A 173 5.59 -5.62 -14.58
N ASP A 174 6.33 -5.92 -15.65
CA ASP A 174 6.47 -5.06 -16.81
C ASP A 174 5.14 -4.89 -17.57
N GLU A 175 4.35 -5.96 -17.71
CA GLU A 175 2.99 -5.89 -18.27
C GLU A 175 2.12 -4.91 -17.50
N ILE A 176 2.06 -5.03 -16.17
CA ILE A 176 1.24 -4.18 -15.30
C ILE A 176 1.71 -2.73 -15.39
N THR A 177 3.00 -2.49 -15.24
CA THR A 177 3.55 -1.12 -15.26
C THR A 177 3.40 -0.46 -16.63
N SER A 178 3.53 -1.21 -17.73
CA SER A 178 3.33 -0.70 -19.08
C SER A 178 1.88 -0.27 -19.35
N LYS A 179 0.89 -0.95 -18.77
CA LYS A 179 -0.51 -0.57 -18.85
C LYS A 179 -0.84 0.65 -17.96
N LEU A 180 -0.22 0.75 -16.79
CA LEU A 180 -0.48 1.84 -15.84
C LEU A 180 0.18 3.16 -16.25
N LYS A 181 1.41 3.16 -16.77
CA LYS A 181 2.15 4.39 -17.12
C LYS A 181 1.39 5.32 -18.06
N PRO A 182 0.85 4.88 -19.21
CA PRO A 182 0.10 5.76 -20.12
C PRO A 182 -1.19 6.25 -19.48
N PHE A 183 -1.87 5.41 -18.71
CA PHE A 183 -3.09 5.79 -17.99
C PHE A 183 -2.79 6.89 -16.94
N LEU A 184 -1.78 6.72 -16.09
CA LEU A 184 -1.41 7.72 -15.08
C LEU A 184 -0.98 9.04 -15.73
N LYS A 185 -0.29 8.97 -16.88
CA LYS A 185 0.02 10.16 -17.67
C LYS A 185 -1.25 10.87 -18.16
N SER A 186 -2.28 10.13 -18.61
CA SER A 186 -3.56 10.71 -19.01
C SER A 186 -4.35 11.32 -17.84
N CYS A 187 -4.15 10.85 -16.61
CA CYS A 187 -4.67 11.46 -15.39
C CYS A 187 -3.95 12.76 -14.99
N GLY A 188 -2.86 13.12 -15.68
CA GLY A 188 -2.08 14.32 -15.40
C GLY A 188 -0.91 14.13 -14.44
N PHE A 189 -0.51 12.89 -14.14
CA PHE A 189 0.71 12.63 -13.38
C PHE A 189 1.96 12.77 -14.26
N LEU A 190 2.98 13.44 -13.76
CA LEU A 190 4.33 13.46 -14.34
C LEU A 190 5.04 12.15 -13.96
N VAL A 191 4.77 11.07 -14.74
CA VAL A 191 5.15 9.70 -14.38
C VAL A 191 6.61 9.56 -13.97
N LYS A 192 7.54 10.27 -14.62
CA LYS A 192 8.97 10.23 -14.28
C LYS A 192 9.34 10.93 -12.96
N LYS A 193 8.52 11.88 -12.49
CA LYS A 193 8.82 12.72 -11.32
C LYS A 193 7.93 12.41 -10.13
N GLU A 194 6.64 12.13 -10.39
CA GLU A 194 5.60 12.03 -9.37
C GLU A 194 5.20 10.59 -9.07
N VAL A 195 5.61 9.61 -9.91
CA VAL A 195 5.16 8.22 -9.76
C VAL A 195 6.34 7.29 -9.53
N LYS A 196 6.25 6.48 -8.49
CA LYS A 196 7.18 5.37 -8.20
C LYS A 196 6.44 4.05 -8.38
N PHE A 197 7.13 3.01 -8.85
CA PHE A 197 6.59 1.65 -8.98
C PHE A 197 7.39 0.71 -8.09
N LEU A 198 6.71 -0.12 -7.30
CA LEU A 198 7.32 -0.98 -6.30
C LEU A 198 6.68 -2.37 -6.33
N PRO A 199 7.44 -3.45 -6.63
CA PRO A 199 6.96 -4.81 -6.48
C PRO A 199 7.09 -5.26 -5.03
N ILE A 200 6.03 -5.81 -4.44
CA ILE A 200 6.03 -6.26 -3.04
C ILE A 200 5.25 -7.56 -2.84
N SER A 201 5.47 -8.16 -1.67
CA SER A 201 4.50 -9.03 -1.03
C SER A 201 4.09 -8.44 0.31
N ALA A 202 2.87 -7.95 0.38
CA ALA A 202 2.31 -7.42 1.64
C ALA A 202 2.12 -8.54 2.67
N LEU A 203 1.86 -9.77 2.24
CA LEU A 203 1.66 -10.90 3.14
C LEU A 203 2.96 -11.33 3.82
N THR A 204 4.04 -11.47 3.07
CA THR A 204 5.35 -11.90 3.60
C THR A 204 6.19 -10.73 4.10
N GLY A 205 5.84 -9.50 3.75
CA GLY A 205 6.61 -8.29 4.05
C GLY A 205 7.84 -8.12 3.16
N ALA A 206 7.98 -8.90 2.09
CA ALA A 206 9.13 -8.80 1.21
C ALA A 206 9.10 -7.51 0.38
N ASN A 207 10.27 -6.88 0.28
CA ASN A 207 10.52 -5.62 -0.41
C ASN A 207 9.78 -4.41 0.20
N LEU A 208 9.56 -4.41 1.52
CA LEU A 208 8.99 -3.29 2.27
C LEU A 208 10.06 -2.50 3.03
N VAL A 209 10.49 -3.00 4.18
CA VAL A 209 11.53 -2.36 4.99
C VAL A 209 12.93 -2.75 4.51
N ALA A 210 13.10 -3.99 4.08
CA ALA A 210 14.34 -4.48 3.48
C ALA A 210 14.11 -4.86 2.02
N ALA A 211 15.14 -4.67 1.19
CA ALA A 211 15.13 -5.10 -0.20
C ALA A 211 14.88 -6.62 -0.29
N VAL A 212 14.07 -7.03 -1.24
CA VAL A 212 13.92 -8.45 -1.55
C VAL A 212 15.28 -9.04 -1.99
N ALA A 213 15.57 -10.25 -1.56
CA ALA A 213 16.82 -10.91 -1.90
C ALA A 213 16.96 -11.13 -3.42
N ASP A 214 18.17 -10.94 -3.95
CA ASP A 214 18.45 -11.12 -5.38
C ASP A 214 18.16 -12.57 -5.84
N SER A 215 18.22 -13.55 -4.93
CA SER A 215 17.81 -14.93 -5.22
C SER A 215 16.30 -15.07 -5.52
N THR A 216 15.48 -14.19 -4.93
CA THR A 216 14.02 -14.19 -5.09
C THR A 216 13.59 -13.31 -6.25
N CYS A 217 14.22 -12.14 -6.40
CA CYS A 217 13.85 -11.13 -7.41
C CYS A 217 15.11 -10.52 -8.06
N PRO A 218 15.81 -11.29 -8.92
CA PRO A 218 17.13 -10.92 -9.45
C PRO A 218 17.10 -9.68 -10.35
N TRP A 219 15.96 -9.37 -10.94
CA TRP A 219 15.77 -8.23 -11.83
C TRP A 219 15.53 -6.91 -11.10
N TRP A 220 15.06 -6.95 -9.85
CA TRP A 220 14.69 -5.73 -9.11
C TRP A 220 15.92 -4.92 -8.66
N GLY A 221 16.92 -5.55 -8.05
CA GLY A 221 18.11 -4.87 -7.57
C GLY A 221 18.85 -4.09 -8.65
N PRO A 222 19.16 -4.68 -9.83
CA PRO A 222 19.74 -3.95 -10.97
C PRO A 222 18.85 -2.82 -11.50
N MET A 223 17.55 -3.06 -11.62
CA MET A 223 16.57 -2.08 -12.09
C MET A 223 16.47 -0.89 -11.12
N TYR A 224 16.52 -1.12 -9.84
CA TYR A 224 16.53 -0.13 -8.80
C TYR A 224 17.81 0.74 -8.84
N LYS A 225 19.00 0.11 -8.94
CA LYS A 225 20.30 0.79 -9.04
C LYS A 225 20.45 1.57 -10.34
N ALA A 226 19.87 1.12 -11.44
CA ALA A 226 19.95 1.80 -12.73
C ALA A 226 19.10 3.08 -12.81
N GLY A 227 18.41 3.48 -11.74
CA GLY A 227 17.61 4.70 -11.72
C GLY A 227 16.37 4.67 -12.62
N THR A 228 16.07 3.53 -13.25
CA THR A 228 14.89 3.37 -14.10
C THR A 228 13.57 3.58 -13.33
N HIS A 229 13.64 3.53 -12.01
CA HIS A 229 12.54 3.82 -11.10
C HIS A 229 12.72 5.10 -10.28
N ASN A 230 13.68 5.98 -10.66
CA ASN A 230 13.87 7.33 -10.11
C ASN A 230 13.94 7.39 -8.57
N THR A 231 14.75 6.52 -7.97
CA THR A 231 15.02 6.52 -6.54
C THR A 231 16.50 6.76 -6.30
N ASP A 232 16.91 8.03 -6.21
CA ASP A 232 18.27 8.41 -5.85
C ASP A 232 18.62 8.17 -4.37
N GLN A 233 17.72 7.61 -3.59
CA GLN A 233 17.96 7.33 -2.18
C GLN A 233 17.40 5.96 -1.81
N GLY A 234 18.28 5.14 -1.25
CA GLY A 234 18.12 3.71 -0.95
C GLY A 234 17.04 3.30 0.05
N ALA A 235 15.94 3.98 0.13
CA ALA A 235 14.78 3.56 0.88
C ALA A 235 13.72 3.01 -0.07
N LEU A 236 13.20 1.85 0.24
CA LEU A 236 12.21 1.10 -0.52
C LEU A 236 10.86 1.79 -0.62
N LEU A 237 10.54 2.60 0.33
CA LEU A 237 9.54 3.64 0.26
C LEU A 237 10.26 4.96 0.52
N PRO A 238 9.81 6.10 -0.02
CA PRO A 238 10.21 7.39 0.49
C PRO A 238 9.57 7.60 1.87
N LEU A 239 9.68 6.57 2.70
CA LEU A 239 9.18 6.51 4.07
C LEU A 239 10.25 6.96 5.02
#